data_eb447803b1e72e248d94cf3361e6d4c3
#
_entry.id   eb447803b1e72e248d94cf3361e6d4c3
#
_cell.length_a   1.000
_cell.length_b   1.000
_cell.length_c   1.000
_cell.angle_alpha   90.00
_cell.angle_beta   90.00
_cell.angle_gamma   90.00
#
_symmetry.space_group_name_H-M   'P 1'
#
loop_
_entity.id
_entity.type
_entity.pdbx_description
1 polymer ?
#
loop_
_entity_poly.entity_id
_entity_poly.type
_entity_poly.pdbx_seq_one_letter_code
_entity_poly.pdbx_strand_id
1 'polypeptide(L)'
;MPREGTSETSRRRFLKATGAAALTATIAGCSSGDDGGDGSGDGNGDDETTTQSTTEGGNGGEETFEPDFESYPYGINETQVEEARQVMEEAGYGPDNRYQLDWLQYQSPAWEEMANTIRARLEQAHIDMNISQADFGALLSSTEQGDHEAYTLGWIADYPQPRNFLQLVEPDNTLYGESGANGARLFWSEDANASPAVRQYMTDQYQTILDNPGESDDQVQAREDAGVNMEKGLWESAALIPIYHSFAEVFWYDHVDYEPFGGMGSSRQKSNVAVSNLEGKDRLSGTSATFNSLDPIASGNTASGAKIMNMFDAPTNYQNGTTEVTNLLIEDYDISDDLTEYTFTLKEGVQFHGDYGEMTADDVVYSFRRLMESTNSTNQYFPLNVLGIERETDDDGNVTEATGVEATGDYTFKLTLESPFPYGLAVLAYSAFSVVPEGIVGDIEGYDGDMEYSEFSASNPIGTGPFEFVTWESGNGGEFAADTFDDYHGDVASFDGFDDAIITDPSASYNYFLNENSDIDGIPTSQYDPGLVSVEETLDGGRQVGTYGPMGNDKTVNYSGVPTIDTYYVGFNLQKVPKAVRQAMAHVINREQFVSDVFKGRGVGAYHLEPPQVFRGGQEGYDEHYQGE
;
A
#
# COMPACT_ATOMS: atom_id res chain seq x y z
N MET A 1 -15.25 -37.42 -44.74
CA MET A 1 -13.87 -37.42 -45.21
C MET A 1 -13.55 -36.06 -45.84
N PRO A 2 -12.40 -35.52 -45.56
CA PRO A 2 -11.67 -35.30 -44.34
C PRO A 2 -11.23 -33.83 -44.18
N ARG A 3 -10.65 -33.54 -43.07
CA ARG A 3 -9.39 -32.94 -42.58
C ARG A 3 -9.60 -31.69 -41.76
N GLU A 4 -9.35 -31.85 -40.49
CA GLU A 4 -8.32 -31.25 -39.63
C GLU A 4 -7.67 -29.98 -40.17
N GLY A 5 -7.72 -28.94 -39.33
CA GLY A 5 -6.98 -27.70 -39.43
C GLY A 5 -7.03 -26.98 -38.10
N THR A 6 -6.07 -27.30 -37.25
CA THR A 6 -5.70 -26.58 -36.02
C THR A 6 -5.41 -25.13 -36.34
N SER A 7 -5.97 -24.18 -35.61
CA SER A 7 -5.50 -22.81 -35.55
C SER A 7 -5.24 -22.39 -34.10
N GLU A 8 -4.00 -22.58 -33.69
CA GLU A 8 -3.34 -21.68 -32.73
C GLU A 8 -3.34 -20.28 -33.33
N THR A 9 -4.21 -19.43 -32.87
CA THR A 9 -4.05 -17.95 -32.98
C THR A 9 -5.23 -17.27 -32.28
N SER A 10 -5.18 -17.20 -30.95
CA SER A 10 -6.06 -16.27 -30.21
C SER A 10 -5.59 -15.94 -28.79
N ARG A 11 -4.26 -15.74 -28.62
CA ARG A 11 -3.70 -15.22 -27.35
C ARG A 11 -2.78 -14.00 -27.58
N ARG A 12 -3.12 -13.14 -28.51
CA ARG A 12 -2.38 -11.86 -28.71
C ARG A 12 -3.32 -10.79 -29.27
N ARG A 13 -4.25 -10.30 -28.45
CA ARG A 13 -4.94 -9.03 -28.70
C ARG A 13 -5.76 -8.59 -27.48
N PHE A 14 -5.09 -8.33 -26.34
CA PHE A 14 -5.69 -7.53 -25.26
C PHE A 14 -4.59 -6.79 -24.49
N LEU A 15 -3.87 -5.92 -25.15
CA LEU A 15 -2.91 -5.02 -24.49
C LEU A 15 -2.64 -3.84 -25.44
N LYS A 16 -3.60 -2.91 -25.49
CA LYS A 16 -3.37 -1.52 -25.95
C LYS A 16 -4.60 -0.69 -25.63
N ALA A 17 -4.67 -0.15 -24.42
CA ALA A 17 -5.32 1.12 -24.07
C ALA A 17 -5.15 1.36 -22.58
N THR A 18 -4.03 1.96 -22.18
CA THR A 18 -3.91 2.60 -20.88
C THR A 18 -3.33 3.98 -21.08
N GLY A 19 -4.24 4.95 -21.21
CA GLY A 19 -3.92 6.36 -21.08
C GLY A 19 -4.02 6.77 -19.61
N ALA A 20 -3.02 7.45 -19.16
CA ALA A 20 -2.89 8.33 -18.00
C ALA A 20 -4.07 8.38 -17.01
N ALA A 21 -3.94 7.64 -15.92
CA ALA A 21 -4.79 7.80 -14.75
C ALA A 21 -4.35 9.02 -13.93
N ALA A 22 -5.33 9.76 -13.44
CA ALA A 22 -5.14 10.82 -12.47
C ALA A 22 -4.41 10.28 -11.23
N LEU A 23 -3.48 11.05 -10.71
CA LEU A 23 -2.84 10.83 -9.42
C LEU A 23 -3.83 11.15 -8.27
N THR A 24 -4.79 10.29 -8.04
CA THR A 24 -5.13 9.93 -6.68
C THR A 24 -4.18 8.78 -6.38
N ALA A 25 -3.27 8.99 -5.44
CA ALA A 25 -2.29 8.00 -5.06
C ALA A 25 -2.99 6.74 -4.54
N THR A 26 -3.01 5.72 -5.34
CA THR A 26 -3.66 4.45 -5.02
C THR A 26 -2.75 3.33 -5.46
N ILE A 27 -1.87 2.96 -4.56
CA ILE A 27 -1.05 1.77 -4.72
C ILE A 27 -1.61 0.74 -3.75
N ALA A 28 -2.18 -0.32 -4.28
CA ALA A 28 -2.55 -1.49 -3.53
C ALA A 28 -1.30 -2.21 -3.02
N GLY A 29 -1.38 -2.75 -1.82
CA GLY A 29 -0.39 -3.68 -1.29
C GLY A 29 -0.15 -4.83 -2.27
N CYS A 30 1.08 -5.28 -2.35
CA CYS A 30 1.52 -6.32 -3.27
C CYS A 30 0.89 -7.67 -2.90
N SER A 31 0.21 -8.30 -3.84
CA SER A 31 -0.02 -9.72 -3.80
C SER A 31 0.86 -10.40 -4.85
N SER A 32 1.73 -11.28 -4.41
CA SER A 32 2.51 -12.16 -5.26
C SER A 32 1.61 -13.30 -5.75
N GLY A 33 1.39 -13.39 -7.05
CA GLY A 33 0.84 -14.60 -7.69
C GLY A 33 1.97 -15.34 -8.37
N ASP A 34 2.25 -16.52 -7.89
CA ASP A 34 3.23 -17.45 -8.43
C ASP A 34 2.65 -18.17 -9.65
N ASP A 35 3.41 -18.26 -10.74
CA ASP A 35 3.12 -19.18 -11.83
C ASP A 35 4.44 -19.87 -12.21
N GLY A 36 4.55 -21.13 -11.76
CA GLY A 36 5.67 -22.02 -12.02
C GLY A 36 5.79 -22.46 -13.47
N GLY A 37 6.99 -22.55 -13.94
CA GLY A 37 7.36 -23.07 -15.25
C GLY A 37 8.76 -23.66 -15.26
N ASP A 38 8.80 -24.96 -15.20
CA ASP A 38 9.91 -25.91 -15.24
C ASP A 38 10.85 -25.73 -16.47
N GLY A 39 12.16 -25.92 -16.27
CA GLY A 39 13.11 -25.96 -17.38
C GLY A 39 14.56 -26.23 -16.97
N SER A 40 14.87 -27.48 -16.72
CA SER A 40 16.23 -28.01 -16.50
C SER A 40 17.20 -27.78 -17.67
N GLY A 41 18.47 -27.54 -17.35
CA GLY A 41 19.58 -27.60 -18.33
C GLY A 41 20.95 -27.51 -17.68
N ASP A 42 21.60 -28.65 -17.56
CA ASP A 42 22.99 -28.87 -17.15
C ASP A 42 24.01 -28.11 -18.00
N GLY A 43 25.13 -27.73 -17.39
CA GLY A 43 26.33 -27.30 -18.11
C GLY A 43 27.50 -26.91 -17.22
N ASN A 44 28.33 -27.87 -16.90
CA ASN A 44 29.64 -27.84 -16.26
C ASN A 44 30.66 -26.97 -17.02
N GLY A 45 31.56 -26.31 -16.26
CA GLY A 45 32.80 -25.75 -16.86
C GLY A 45 33.68 -25.02 -15.84
N ASP A 46 34.63 -25.77 -15.26
CA ASP A 46 35.72 -25.27 -14.44
C ASP A 46 36.62 -24.28 -15.19
N ASP A 47 37.09 -23.23 -14.54
CA ASP A 47 38.50 -22.84 -14.64
C ASP A 47 38.96 -21.99 -13.44
N GLU A 48 40.01 -22.46 -12.77
CA GLU A 48 40.74 -21.83 -11.68
C GLU A 48 41.65 -20.72 -12.19
N THR A 49 41.71 -19.59 -11.51
CA THR A 49 42.98 -18.85 -11.43
C THR A 49 43.11 -18.13 -10.10
N THR A 50 43.99 -18.68 -9.29
CA THR A 50 44.54 -18.18 -8.03
C THR A 50 45.34 -16.90 -8.21
N THR A 51 45.10 -15.89 -7.38
CA THR A 51 46.18 -14.98 -6.95
C THR A 51 45.99 -14.62 -5.48
N GLN A 52 46.89 -15.16 -4.66
CA GLN A 52 47.09 -14.80 -3.27
C GLN A 52 47.67 -13.39 -3.13
N SER A 53 47.09 -12.61 -2.22
CA SER A 53 47.83 -11.56 -1.53
C SER A 53 47.57 -11.71 -0.05
N THR A 54 48.62 -12.11 0.64
CA THR A 54 48.69 -12.22 2.12
C THR A 54 48.80 -10.83 2.75
N THR A 55 47.95 -10.52 3.70
CA THR A 55 48.26 -9.60 4.78
C THR A 55 47.70 -10.14 6.12
N GLU A 56 48.50 -9.98 7.14
CA GLU A 56 48.55 -10.63 8.43
C GLU A 56 47.32 -10.39 9.31
N GLY A 57 47.14 -11.35 10.24
CA GLY A 57 46.06 -11.47 11.19
C GLY A 57 45.82 -10.27 12.09
N GLY A 58 44.57 -9.88 12.13
CA GLY A 58 43.93 -9.13 13.18
C GLY A 58 42.82 -10.00 13.78
N ASN A 59 42.79 -10.04 15.07
CA ASN A 59 41.85 -10.72 15.94
C ASN A 59 40.42 -10.35 15.50
N GLY A 60 39.62 -11.32 15.04
CA GLY A 60 38.25 -11.08 14.60
C GLY A 60 37.33 -10.75 15.79
N GLY A 61 37.24 -9.50 16.13
CA GLY A 61 36.07 -8.96 16.78
C GLY A 61 35.04 -8.70 15.68
N GLU A 62 33.81 -9.21 15.79
CA GLU A 62 32.70 -8.79 14.96
C GLU A 62 32.66 -7.26 15.03
N GLU A 63 32.71 -6.60 13.86
CA GLU A 63 32.48 -5.17 13.77
C GLU A 63 31.03 -4.92 14.20
N THR A 64 30.84 -4.32 15.36
CA THR A 64 29.51 -3.86 15.81
C THR A 64 29.26 -2.48 15.20
N PHE A 65 28.09 -2.30 14.62
CA PHE A 65 27.63 -1.00 14.13
C PHE A 65 26.77 -0.35 15.22
N GLU A 66 27.04 0.92 15.50
CA GLU A 66 26.17 1.79 16.28
C GLU A 66 26.00 3.09 15.48
N PRO A 67 24.77 3.49 15.12
CA PRO A 67 24.54 4.71 14.34
C PRO A 67 24.87 5.94 15.18
N ASP A 68 25.75 6.81 14.67
CA ASP A 68 26.18 8.06 15.32
C ASP A 68 25.69 9.26 14.50
N PHE A 69 24.37 9.34 14.28
CA PHE A 69 23.74 10.46 13.58
C PHE A 69 22.94 11.31 14.57
N GLU A 70 23.31 12.57 14.69
CA GLU A 70 22.53 13.57 15.45
C GLU A 70 21.35 14.10 14.61
N SER A 71 21.45 14.09 13.26
CA SER A 71 20.42 14.54 12.31
C SER A 71 20.54 13.80 10.98
N TYR A 72 19.61 14.05 10.06
CA TYR A 72 19.64 13.49 8.71
C TYR A 72 20.95 13.87 7.97
N PRO A 73 21.75 12.89 7.49
CA PRO A 73 23.14 13.15 7.09
C PRO A 73 23.30 13.71 5.67
N TYR A 74 22.25 13.74 4.83
CA TYR A 74 22.36 14.08 3.41
C TYR A 74 21.78 15.46 3.04
N GLY A 75 21.66 16.37 4.02
CA GLY A 75 21.11 17.71 3.86
C GLY A 75 19.59 17.78 3.99
N ILE A 76 19.13 18.83 4.69
CA ILE A 76 17.72 19.12 4.93
C ILE A 76 17.36 20.29 4.03
N ASN A 77 16.36 20.10 3.13
CA ASN A 77 15.89 21.14 2.18
C ASN A 77 16.99 21.71 1.27
N GLU A 78 18.02 20.93 1.00
CA GLU A 78 19.18 21.30 0.20
C GLU A 78 19.42 20.33 -0.95
N THR A 79 20.13 20.80 -1.98
CA THR A 79 20.69 19.97 -3.04
C THR A 79 22.20 20.03 -2.95
N GLN A 80 22.84 18.96 -2.51
CA GLN A 80 24.28 18.90 -2.20
C GLN A 80 25.05 18.16 -3.31
N VAL A 81 25.13 18.76 -4.50
CA VAL A 81 25.80 18.15 -5.67
C VAL A 81 27.31 18.00 -5.46
N GLU A 82 27.93 18.90 -4.69
CA GLU A 82 29.38 18.85 -4.42
C GLU A 82 29.71 17.68 -3.51
N GLU A 83 28.94 17.47 -2.46
CA GLU A 83 29.04 16.35 -1.54
C GLU A 83 28.81 15.02 -2.27
N ALA A 84 27.77 14.95 -3.12
CA ALA A 84 27.53 13.79 -3.98
C ALA A 84 28.72 13.47 -4.87
N ARG A 85 29.36 14.49 -5.47
CA ARG A 85 30.55 14.32 -6.30
C ARG A 85 31.74 13.84 -5.47
N GLN A 86 31.96 14.40 -4.29
CA GLN A 86 33.04 13.99 -3.41
C GLN A 86 32.92 12.53 -3.01
N VAL A 87 31.73 12.07 -2.62
CA VAL A 87 31.46 10.67 -2.29
C VAL A 87 31.80 9.74 -3.46
N MET A 88 31.45 10.13 -4.68
CA MET A 88 31.76 9.35 -5.89
C MET A 88 33.26 9.35 -6.20
N GLU A 89 33.96 10.48 -6.05
CA GLU A 89 35.41 10.58 -6.28
C GLU A 89 36.19 9.75 -5.24
N GLU A 90 35.79 9.74 -3.99
CA GLU A 90 36.35 8.89 -2.93
C GLU A 90 36.15 7.39 -3.21
N ALA A 91 35.06 7.02 -3.87
CA ALA A 91 34.77 5.67 -4.32
C ALA A 91 35.47 5.29 -5.65
N GLY A 92 36.29 6.22 -6.23
CA GLY A 92 37.09 5.97 -7.44
C GLY A 92 36.36 6.27 -8.76
N TYR A 93 35.19 6.90 -8.71
CA TYR A 93 34.50 7.40 -9.91
C TYR A 93 34.96 8.79 -10.27
N GLY A 94 34.84 9.16 -11.54
CA GLY A 94 35.29 10.47 -12.02
C GLY A 94 34.88 10.72 -13.47
N PRO A 95 35.34 11.81 -14.09
CA PRO A 95 34.95 12.19 -15.46
C PRO A 95 35.22 11.09 -16.51
N ASP A 96 36.30 10.33 -16.32
CA ASP A 96 36.74 9.25 -17.26
C ASP A 96 36.25 7.86 -16.82
N ASN A 97 35.68 7.72 -15.63
CA ASN A 97 35.15 6.46 -15.06
C ASN A 97 33.82 6.74 -14.35
N ARG A 98 32.77 7.01 -15.10
CA ARG A 98 31.45 7.36 -14.58
C ARG A 98 30.65 6.10 -14.29
N TYR A 99 29.83 6.13 -13.23
CA TYR A 99 28.88 5.05 -12.95
C TYR A 99 27.68 5.14 -13.90
N GLN A 100 27.23 4.01 -14.41
CA GLN A 100 25.99 3.90 -15.18
C GLN A 100 24.91 3.36 -14.26
N LEU A 101 23.83 4.10 -14.05
CA LEU A 101 22.72 3.74 -13.18
C LEU A 101 21.46 3.53 -14.00
N ASP A 102 20.89 2.34 -13.94
CA ASP A 102 19.59 2.03 -14.53
C ASP A 102 18.47 2.31 -13.52
N TRP A 103 17.60 3.26 -13.87
CA TRP A 103 16.45 3.68 -13.08
C TRP A 103 15.15 3.18 -13.72
N LEU A 104 14.34 2.47 -12.94
CA LEU A 104 13.03 1.98 -13.33
C LEU A 104 11.92 2.69 -12.53
N GLN A 105 10.95 3.25 -13.23
CA GLN A 105 9.80 3.88 -12.60
C GLN A 105 8.49 3.50 -13.28
N TYR A 106 7.41 3.67 -12.57
CA TYR A 106 6.09 3.56 -13.15
C TYR A 106 5.74 4.79 -14.01
N GLN A 107 4.84 4.64 -14.98
CA GLN A 107 4.47 5.70 -15.92
C GLN A 107 3.66 6.80 -15.22
N SER A 108 4.32 7.92 -14.90
CA SER A 108 3.73 9.09 -14.29
C SER A 108 4.51 10.35 -14.68
N PRO A 109 3.84 11.42 -15.15
CA PRO A 109 4.51 12.68 -15.47
C PRO A 109 5.27 13.29 -14.30
N ALA A 110 4.75 13.20 -13.07
CA ALA A 110 5.41 13.73 -11.89
C ALA A 110 6.71 12.96 -11.58
N TRP A 111 6.66 11.62 -11.61
CA TRP A 111 7.84 10.78 -11.44
C TRP A 111 8.89 11.01 -12.54
N GLU A 112 8.45 11.22 -13.78
CA GLU A 112 9.35 11.53 -14.89
C GLU A 112 10.04 12.89 -14.69
N GLU A 113 9.33 13.92 -14.25
CA GLU A 113 9.88 15.23 -13.95
C GLU A 113 10.90 15.16 -12.80
N MET A 114 10.58 14.45 -11.73
CA MET A 114 11.49 14.21 -10.61
C MET A 114 12.75 13.46 -11.06
N ALA A 115 12.60 12.34 -11.78
CA ALA A 115 13.73 11.54 -12.27
C ALA A 115 14.64 12.31 -13.21
N ASN A 116 14.09 13.15 -14.11
CA ASN A 116 14.88 14.03 -14.98
C ASN A 116 15.67 15.08 -14.19
N THR A 117 15.08 15.63 -13.12
CA THR A 117 15.76 16.57 -12.22
C THR A 117 16.90 15.89 -11.47
N ILE A 118 16.67 14.71 -10.91
CA ILE A 118 17.69 13.88 -10.23
C ILE A 118 18.82 13.54 -11.23
N ARG A 119 18.51 13.09 -12.43
CA ARG A 119 19.50 12.76 -13.48
C ARG A 119 20.43 13.93 -13.77
N ALA A 120 19.88 15.15 -13.95
CA ALA A 120 20.66 16.34 -14.25
C ALA A 120 21.63 16.74 -13.11
N ARG A 121 21.29 16.43 -11.86
CA ARG A 121 22.15 16.63 -10.69
C ARG A 121 23.22 15.55 -10.58
N LEU A 122 22.84 14.27 -10.75
CA LEU A 122 23.75 13.12 -10.70
C LEU A 122 24.80 13.14 -11.83
N GLU A 123 24.46 13.70 -13.00
CA GLU A 123 25.42 13.90 -14.09
C GLU A 123 26.62 14.75 -13.63
N GLN A 124 26.42 15.70 -12.73
CA GLN A 124 27.48 16.53 -12.17
C GLN A 124 28.31 15.79 -11.09
N ALA A 125 27.78 14.68 -10.57
CA ALA A 125 28.42 13.81 -9.57
C ALA A 125 28.95 12.49 -10.18
N HIS A 126 29.30 12.46 -11.46
CA HIS A 126 29.88 11.32 -12.16
C HIS A 126 28.96 10.08 -12.25
N ILE A 127 27.65 10.28 -12.24
CA ILE A 127 26.66 9.21 -12.46
C ILE A 127 25.87 9.57 -13.73
N ASP A 128 25.82 8.62 -14.68
CA ASP A 128 24.97 8.70 -15.87
C ASP A 128 23.73 7.81 -15.63
N MET A 129 22.57 8.42 -15.51
CA MET A 129 21.33 7.74 -15.17
C MET A 129 20.47 7.50 -16.41
N ASN A 130 20.12 6.23 -16.66
CA ASN A 130 19.22 5.80 -17.71
C ASN A 130 17.82 5.57 -17.13
N ILE A 131 16.82 6.34 -17.59
CA ILE A 131 15.46 6.25 -17.10
C ILE A 131 14.64 5.35 -18.01
N SER A 132 14.00 4.33 -17.43
CA SER A 132 13.00 3.48 -18.07
C SER A 132 11.68 3.56 -17.31
N GLN A 133 10.57 3.37 -18.04
CA GLN A 133 9.22 3.41 -17.50
C GLN A 133 8.49 2.11 -17.85
N ALA A 134 7.70 1.60 -16.90
CA ALA A 134 6.87 0.43 -17.08
C ALA A 134 5.44 0.70 -16.58
N ASP A 135 4.47 -0.08 -17.01
CA ASP A 135 3.20 -0.14 -16.28
C ASP A 135 3.41 -0.77 -14.90
N PHE A 136 2.44 -0.62 -14.00
CA PHE A 136 2.61 -1.00 -12.60
C PHE A 136 2.91 -2.49 -12.42
N GLY A 137 2.20 -3.38 -13.12
CA GLY A 137 2.42 -4.82 -13.03
C GLY A 137 3.80 -5.24 -13.57
N ALA A 138 4.24 -4.64 -14.67
CA ALA A 138 5.57 -4.90 -15.23
C ALA A 138 6.70 -4.35 -14.33
N LEU A 139 6.47 -3.19 -13.66
CA LEU A 139 7.39 -2.66 -12.66
C LEU A 139 7.57 -3.64 -11.50
N LEU A 140 6.45 -4.13 -10.91
CA LEU A 140 6.50 -5.08 -9.81
C LEU A 140 7.23 -6.36 -10.22
N SER A 141 6.84 -6.97 -11.33
CA SER A 141 7.46 -8.20 -11.83
C SER A 141 8.96 -8.05 -12.11
N SER A 142 9.39 -6.93 -12.70
CA SER A 142 10.81 -6.64 -12.96
C SER A 142 11.59 -6.44 -11.64
N THR A 143 11.00 -5.75 -10.68
CA THR A 143 11.67 -5.51 -9.40
C THR A 143 11.74 -6.76 -8.53
N GLU A 144 10.74 -7.63 -8.56
CA GLU A 144 10.74 -8.92 -7.87
C GLU A 144 11.77 -9.91 -8.43
N GLN A 145 12.02 -9.85 -9.75
CA GLN A 145 13.08 -10.64 -10.40
C GLN A 145 14.48 -10.05 -10.19
N GLY A 146 14.61 -8.88 -9.54
CA GLY A 146 15.88 -8.22 -9.32
C GLY A 146 16.51 -7.60 -10.56
N ASP A 147 15.75 -7.36 -11.63
CA ASP A 147 16.28 -6.82 -12.90
C ASP A 147 16.62 -5.33 -12.84
N HIS A 148 16.18 -4.61 -11.80
CA HIS A 148 16.45 -3.18 -11.56
C HIS A 148 17.81 -2.94 -10.88
N GLU A 149 18.28 -1.68 -10.95
CA GLU A 149 19.30 -1.11 -10.07
C GLU A 149 18.68 -0.12 -9.08
N ALA A 150 18.01 0.94 -9.57
CA ALA A 150 17.20 1.82 -8.77
C ALA A 150 15.74 1.79 -9.24
N TYR A 151 14.78 1.92 -8.34
CA TYR A 151 13.36 1.96 -8.68
C TYR A 151 12.58 2.90 -7.77
N THR A 152 11.40 3.33 -8.23
CA THR A 152 10.47 4.12 -7.42
C THR A 152 9.22 3.33 -7.10
N LEU A 153 8.77 3.42 -5.86
CA LEU A 153 7.53 2.84 -5.39
C LEU A 153 7.00 3.65 -4.21
N GLY A 154 5.81 3.31 -3.71
CA GLY A 154 5.26 3.80 -2.46
C GLY A 154 4.73 2.66 -1.62
N TRP A 155 4.53 2.94 -0.34
CA TRP A 155 3.85 2.07 0.60
C TRP A 155 2.75 2.86 1.29
N ILE A 156 1.54 2.33 1.29
CA ILE A 156 0.38 2.85 2.00
C ILE A 156 0.13 1.91 3.17
N ALA A 157 -0.15 2.46 4.35
CA ALA A 157 -0.37 1.65 5.53
C ALA A 157 -1.50 0.61 5.35
N ASP A 158 -1.18 -0.65 5.57
CA ASP A 158 -2.17 -1.71 5.76
C ASP A 158 -2.87 -1.53 7.11
N TYR A 159 -2.09 -1.18 8.12
CA TYR A 159 -2.49 -0.77 9.46
C TYR A 159 -1.55 0.32 9.99
N PRO A 160 -2.02 1.27 10.84
CA PRO A 160 -1.28 2.48 11.20
C PRO A 160 -0.26 2.25 12.33
N GLN A 161 0.79 1.48 12.04
CA GLN A 161 1.85 1.17 13.00
C GLN A 161 3.24 1.24 12.37
N PRO A 162 4.29 1.61 13.11
CA PRO A 162 5.68 1.64 12.65
C PRO A 162 6.13 0.35 11.97
N ARG A 163 5.80 -0.79 12.56
CA ARG A 163 6.14 -2.12 12.03
C ARG A 163 5.70 -2.32 10.57
N ASN A 164 4.56 -1.75 10.17
CA ASN A 164 4.04 -1.88 8.80
C ASN A 164 4.96 -1.20 7.75
N PHE A 165 5.75 -0.23 8.17
CA PHE A 165 6.75 0.44 7.34
C PHE A 165 8.13 -0.20 7.48
N LEU A 166 8.57 -0.45 8.71
CA LEU A 166 9.93 -0.94 9.00
C LEU A 166 10.19 -2.35 8.45
N GLN A 167 9.16 -3.20 8.31
CA GLN A 167 9.27 -4.50 7.63
C GLN A 167 9.81 -4.40 6.20
N LEU A 168 9.59 -3.26 5.53
CA LEU A 168 10.07 -3.03 4.17
C LEU A 168 11.59 -3.05 4.05
N VAL A 169 12.30 -2.72 5.12
CA VAL A 169 13.76 -2.59 5.18
C VAL A 169 14.42 -3.58 6.13
N GLU A 170 13.64 -4.50 6.70
CA GLU A 170 14.20 -5.67 7.38
C GLU A 170 14.93 -6.53 6.32
N PRO A 171 16.22 -6.83 6.48
CA PRO A 171 17.02 -7.41 5.41
C PRO A 171 16.48 -8.72 4.82
N ASP A 172 16.01 -9.66 5.66
CA ASP A 172 15.52 -10.96 5.19
C ASP A 172 14.18 -10.83 4.45
N ASN A 173 13.33 -9.86 4.81
CA ASN A 173 12.10 -9.54 4.08
C ASN A 173 12.35 -8.97 2.68
N THR A 174 13.57 -8.54 2.36
CA THR A 174 13.92 -7.94 1.06
C THR A 174 14.49 -8.95 0.06
N LEU A 175 14.66 -10.23 0.45
CA LEU A 175 15.27 -11.29 -0.37
C LEU A 175 14.21 -11.99 -1.24
N TYR A 176 13.73 -11.31 -2.27
CA TYR A 176 12.76 -11.88 -3.20
C TYR A 176 13.28 -13.14 -3.89
N GLY A 177 12.40 -14.15 -4.04
CA GLY A 177 12.75 -15.50 -4.47
C GLY A 177 12.98 -16.47 -3.30
N GLU A 178 13.06 -15.98 -2.07
CA GLU A 178 13.04 -16.77 -0.85
C GLU A 178 11.62 -16.76 -0.24
N SER A 179 11.24 -17.84 0.43
CA SER A 179 9.91 -17.96 1.02
C SER A 179 9.68 -16.89 2.10
N GLY A 180 8.60 -16.14 1.98
CA GLY A 180 8.16 -15.15 2.97
C GLY A 180 8.70 -13.72 2.76
N ALA A 181 9.52 -13.47 1.74
CA ALA A 181 9.98 -12.12 1.43
C ALA A 181 8.81 -11.24 0.96
N ASN A 182 8.54 -10.14 1.66
CA ASN A 182 7.42 -9.23 1.42
C ASN A 182 7.79 -7.74 1.64
N GLY A 183 9.07 -7.44 1.83
CA GLY A 183 9.60 -6.10 2.01
C GLY A 183 9.78 -5.30 0.71
N ALA A 184 10.58 -4.25 0.76
CA ALA A 184 11.03 -3.55 -0.42
C ALA A 184 12.02 -4.43 -1.22
N ARG A 185 12.04 -4.27 -2.56
CA ARG A 185 12.86 -5.10 -3.47
C ARG A 185 14.33 -4.68 -3.42
N LEU A 186 14.97 -4.80 -2.25
CA LEU A 186 16.33 -4.32 -2.01
C LEU A 186 17.39 -5.40 -2.17
N PHE A 187 17.04 -6.69 -2.06
CA PHE A 187 17.99 -7.81 -2.15
C PHE A 187 19.16 -7.66 -1.18
N TRP A 188 18.86 -7.38 0.09
CA TRP A 188 19.85 -7.11 1.14
C TRP A 188 20.44 -8.41 1.72
N SER A 189 21.20 -9.14 0.90
CA SER A 189 21.90 -10.35 1.32
C SER A 189 23.21 -10.05 2.10
N GLU A 190 23.83 -11.07 2.67
CA GLU A 190 25.10 -10.93 3.44
C GLU A 190 26.25 -10.40 2.59
N ASP A 191 26.26 -10.71 1.30
CA ASP A 191 27.28 -10.31 0.31
C ASP A 191 26.88 -9.08 -0.52
N ALA A 192 25.77 -8.40 -0.14
CA ALA A 192 25.32 -7.16 -0.79
C ALA A 192 26.32 -6.01 -0.61
N ASN A 193 26.20 -4.96 -1.45
CA ASN A 193 26.98 -3.72 -1.35
C ASN A 193 26.56 -2.86 -0.13
N ALA A 194 26.45 -3.48 1.04
CA ALA A 194 26.13 -2.86 2.32
C ALA A 194 27.00 -3.51 3.41
N SER A 195 27.24 -2.78 4.51
CA SER A 195 28.03 -3.32 5.63
C SER A 195 27.29 -4.51 6.27
N PRO A 196 27.91 -5.69 6.45
CA PRO A 196 27.31 -6.79 7.20
C PRO A 196 26.92 -6.39 8.63
N ALA A 197 27.66 -5.51 9.27
CA ALA A 197 27.35 -5.00 10.60
C ALA A 197 26.06 -4.15 10.61
N VAL A 198 25.83 -3.33 9.59
CA VAL A 198 24.56 -2.57 9.43
C VAL A 198 23.40 -3.53 9.16
N ARG A 199 23.60 -4.54 8.31
CA ARG A 199 22.58 -5.56 8.02
C ARG A 199 22.15 -6.27 9.31
N GLN A 200 23.12 -6.79 10.09
CA GLN A 200 22.84 -7.47 11.35
C GLN A 200 22.14 -6.54 12.35
N TYR A 201 22.57 -5.28 12.43
CA TYR A 201 21.94 -4.28 13.28
C TYR A 201 20.46 -4.06 12.91
N MET A 202 20.13 -3.95 11.63
CA MET A 202 18.74 -3.80 11.16
C MET A 202 17.89 -5.01 11.55
N THR A 203 18.40 -6.23 11.34
CA THR A 203 17.73 -7.47 11.76
C THR A 203 17.53 -7.53 13.28
N ASP A 204 18.53 -7.18 14.09
CA ASP A 204 18.43 -7.17 15.55
C ASP A 204 17.41 -6.14 16.06
N GLN A 205 17.35 -4.95 15.45
CA GLN A 205 16.35 -3.95 15.82
C GLN A 205 14.94 -4.41 15.44
N TYR A 206 14.75 -4.99 14.26
CA TYR A 206 13.44 -5.52 13.86
C TYR A 206 13.01 -6.68 14.77
N GLN A 207 13.94 -7.57 15.13
CA GLN A 207 13.65 -8.62 16.11
C GLN A 207 13.25 -8.05 17.48
N THR A 208 13.85 -6.92 17.90
CA THR A 208 13.44 -6.22 19.13
C THR A 208 12.00 -5.76 19.06
N ILE A 209 11.53 -5.27 17.90
CA ILE A 209 10.12 -4.92 17.69
C ILE A 209 9.22 -6.15 17.85
N LEU A 210 9.61 -7.30 17.27
CA LEU A 210 8.83 -8.54 17.33
C LEU A 210 8.78 -9.13 18.75
N ASP A 211 9.88 -9.06 19.49
CA ASP A 211 10.01 -9.61 20.85
C ASP A 211 9.26 -8.79 21.92
N ASN A 212 8.80 -7.58 21.57
CA ASN A 212 8.09 -6.69 22.48
C ASN A 212 6.66 -6.37 21.97
N PRO A 213 5.77 -7.36 21.80
CA PRO A 213 4.45 -7.16 21.24
C PRO A 213 3.43 -6.51 22.20
N GLY A 214 3.70 -6.51 23.52
CA GLY A 214 2.75 -6.05 24.55
C GLY A 214 2.62 -4.53 24.66
N GLU A 215 1.65 -4.09 25.48
CA GLU A 215 1.29 -2.67 25.66
C GLU A 215 1.86 -2.06 26.96
N SER A 216 2.79 -2.74 27.68
CA SER A 216 3.47 -2.12 28.81
C SER A 216 4.43 -1.02 28.35
N ASP A 217 4.60 0.02 29.18
CA ASP A 217 5.47 1.17 28.86
C ASP A 217 6.89 0.73 28.44
N ASP A 218 7.45 -0.30 29.09
CA ASP A 218 8.79 -0.82 28.76
C ASP A 218 8.83 -1.47 27.37
N GLN A 219 7.79 -2.20 26.96
CA GLN A 219 7.73 -2.85 25.64
C GLN A 219 7.42 -1.84 24.53
N VAL A 220 6.53 -0.89 24.79
CA VAL A 220 6.27 0.22 23.85
C VAL A 220 7.54 1.00 23.61
N GLN A 221 8.24 1.40 24.67
CA GLN A 221 9.52 2.11 24.57
C GLN A 221 10.58 1.33 23.80
N ALA A 222 10.69 0.01 24.03
CA ALA A 222 11.64 -0.84 23.33
C ALA A 222 11.36 -0.89 21.82
N ARG A 223 10.07 -0.99 21.40
CA ARG A 223 9.67 -0.96 19.98
C ARG A 223 9.98 0.39 19.34
N GLU A 224 9.65 1.49 20.03
CA GLU A 224 9.87 2.85 19.53
C GLU A 224 11.36 3.16 19.39
N ASP A 225 12.18 2.79 20.37
CA ASP A 225 13.64 2.96 20.29
C ASP A 225 14.22 2.12 19.14
N ALA A 226 13.76 0.89 18.95
CA ALA A 226 14.18 0.04 17.85
C ALA A 226 13.77 0.61 16.48
N GLY A 227 12.57 1.17 16.35
CA GLY A 227 12.12 1.84 15.14
C GLY A 227 13.02 3.01 14.76
N VAL A 228 13.27 3.93 15.68
CA VAL A 228 14.19 5.07 15.48
C VAL A 228 15.61 4.58 15.11
N ASN A 229 16.08 3.49 15.69
CA ASN A 229 17.36 2.90 15.37
C ASN A 229 17.39 2.30 13.94
N MET A 230 16.30 1.69 13.49
CA MET A 230 16.18 1.22 12.09
C MET A 230 16.21 2.38 11.09
N GLU A 231 15.57 3.52 11.39
CA GLU A 231 15.66 4.72 10.56
C GLU A 231 17.09 5.24 10.42
N LYS A 232 17.88 5.23 11.50
CA LYS A 232 19.32 5.59 11.45
C LYS A 232 20.14 4.57 10.66
N GLY A 233 19.84 3.28 10.78
CA GLY A 233 20.45 2.23 9.96
C GLY A 233 20.12 2.37 8.48
N LEU A 234 18.92 2.83 8.16
CA LEU A 234 18.49 3.16 6.81
C LEU A 234 19.26 4.37 6.25
N TRP A 235 19.47 5.42 7.05
CA TRP A 235 20.32 6.56 6.66
C TRP A 235 21.76 6.13 6.37
N GLU A 236 22.35 5.26 7.22
CA GLU A 236 23.72 4.76 7.02
C GLU A 236 23.84 3.93 5.72
N SER A 237 22.90 3.03 5.49
CA SER A 237 22.94 2.15 4.32
C SER A 237 22.54 2.85 3.03
N ALA A 238 21.71 3.88 3.10
CA ALA A 238 20.99 4.49 1.98
C ALA A 238 20.33 3.43 1.07
N ALA A 239 19.86 2.33 1.68
CA ALA A 239 19.26 1.21 0.95
C ALA A 239 17.94 1.57 0.28
N LEU A 240 17.19 2.45 0.92
CA LEU A 240 15.95 3.06 0.46
C LEU A 240 15.97 4.52 0.90
N ILE A 241 15.54 5.42 0.01
CA ILE A 241 15.51 6.86 0.26
C ILE A 241 14.05 7.33 0.20
N PRO A 242 13.41 7.64 1.35
CA PRO A 242 12.11 8.27 1.39
C PRO A 242 12.13 9.65 0.69
N ILE A 243 11.07 9.96 -0.06
CA ILE A 243 10.95 11.20 -0.85
C ILE A 243 9.90 12.11 -0.26
N TYR A 244 8.66 11.63 -0.11
CA TYR A 244 7.55 12.40 0.46
C TYR A 244 6.47 11.48 1.04
N HIS A 245 5.72 12.04 2.00
CA HIS A 245 4.45 11.54 2.48
C HIS A 245 3.36 12.34 1.80
N SER A 246 2.34 11.69 1.25
CA SER A 246 1.36 12.37 0.42
C SER A 246 0.21 12.99 1.22
N PHE A 247 -0.52 13.89 0.57
CA PHE A 247 -1.82 14.36 1.01
C PHE A 247 -2.88 13.83 0.03
N ALA A 248 -3.92 13.23 0.57
CA ALA A 248 -5.12 12.95 -0.17
C ALA A 248 -6.07 14.15 -0.06
N GLU A 249 -6.68 14.53 -1.17
CA GLU A 249 -7.57 15.68 -1.23
C GLU A 249 -8.92 15.28 -1.83
N VAL A 250 -9.97 15.91 -1.31
CA VAL A 250 -11.33 15.76 -1.80
C VAL A 250 -11.97 17.14 -1.94
N PHE A 251 -12.78 17.28 -3.00
CA PHE A 251 -13.48 18.51 -3.34
C PHE A 251 -14.97 18.19 -3.54
N TRP A 252 -15.87 19.04 -3.00
CA TRP A 252 -17.30 18.81 -3.13
C TRP A 252 -18.08 20.10 -3.20
N TYR A 253 -19.22 20.06 -3.87
CA TYR A 253 -20.11 21.20 -4.00
C TYR A 253 -20.94 21.41 -2.73
N ASP A 254 -21.41 22.65 -2.50
CA ASP A 254 -22.10 23.10 -1.27
C ASP A 254 -23.39 22.30 -0.93
N HIS A 255 -24.00 21.63 -1.91
CA HIS A 255 -25.18 20.79 -1.69
C HIS A 255 -24.87 19.42 -1.08
N VAL A 256 -23.60 19.09 -0.88
CA VAL A 256 -23.15 17.86 -0.22
C VAL A 256 -22.71 18.18 1.20
N ASP A 257 -23.37 17.60 2.19
CA ASP A 257 -22.91 17.63 3.56
C ASP A 257 -21.95 16.44 3.79
N TYR A 258 -20.65 16.75 3.75
CA TYR A 258 -19.59 15.76 3.72
C TYR A 258 -18.66 15.89 4.92
N GLU A 259 -18.38 14.75 5.58
CA GLU A 259 -17.38 14.65 6.64
C GLU A 259 -16.04 14.17 6.05
N PRO A 260 -14.96 14.97 6.19
CA PRO A 260 -13.63 14.59 5.69
C PRO A 260 -13.09 13.32 6.35
N PHE A 261 -12.47 12.46 5.55
CA PHE A 261 -11.80 11.25 6.03
C PHE A 261 -10.50 11.55 6.79
N GLY A 262 -9.92 10.54 7.44
CA GLY A 262 -8.65 10.60 8.15
C GLY A 262 -7.48 9.97 7.37
N GLY A 263 -6.34 9.80 8.05
CA GLY A 263 -5.06 9.40 7.46
C GLY A 263 -5.01 8.00 6.83
N MET A 264 -5.95 7.09 7.17
CA MET A 264 -6.10 5.80 6.48
C MET A 264 -6.77 5.94 5.09
N GLY A 265 -7.22 7.13 4.74
CA GLY A 265 -7.74 7.48 3.42
C GLY A 265 -9.24 7.23 3.22
N SER A 266 -9.76 7.80 2.15
CA SER A 266 -11.18 7.68 1.78
C SER A 266 -11.63 6.24 1.48
N SER A 267 -10.71 5.35 1.12
CA SER A 267 -11.00 3.93 0.89
C SER A 267 -11.31 3.14 2.18
N ARG A 268 -11.17 3.77 3.34
CA ARG A 268 -11.53 3.21 4.65
C ARG A 268 -12.79 3.86 5.25
N GLN A 269 -13.48 4.67 4.48
CA GLN A 269 -14.70 5.36 4.90
C GLN A 269 -15.87 4.98 4.00
N LYS A 270 -17.00 4.58 4.59
CA LYS A 270 -18.22 4.26 3.86
C LYS A 270 -18.96 5.55 3.47
N SER A 271 -19.61 5.53 2.29
CA SER A 271 -20.32 6.72 1.77
C SER A 271 -21.49 7.16 2.64
N ASN A 272 -22.17 6.23 3.35
CA ASN A 272 -23.30 6.54 4.20
C ASN A 272 -22.95 7.31 5.48
N VAL A 273 -21.69 7.23 5.93
CA VAL A 273 -21.18 8.01 7.08
C VAL A 273 -20.41 9.24 6.63
N ALA A 274 -19.85 9.21 5.40
CA ALA A 274 -19.12 10.34 4.83
C ALA A 274 -20.06 11.45 4.33
N VAL A 275 -21.19 11.08 3.72
CA VAL A 275 -22.18 12.00 3.16
C VAL A 275 -23.46 11.88 3.98
N SER A 276 -23.69 12.84 4.87
CA SER A 276 -24.85 12.84 5.75
C SER A 276 -26.11 13.39 5.09
N ASN A 277 -25.98 14.22 4.03
CA ASN A 277 -27.11 14.78 3.29
C ASN A 277 -26.74 15.25 1.89
N LEU A 278 -27.71 15.19 0.94
CA LEU A 278 -27.67 15.78 -0.40
C LEU A 278 -28.84 16.74 -0.58
N GLU A 279 -28.57 18.04 -0.78
CA GLU A 279 -29.63 19.01 -1.01
C GLU A 279 -30.08 18.99 -2.48
N GLY A 280 -31.33 18.58 -2.70
CA GLY A 280 -31.98 18.64 -4.03
C GLY A 280 -31.56 17.55 -5.03
N LYS A 281 -30.89 16.50 -4.55
CA LYS A 281 -30.56 15.27 -5.29
C LYS A 281 -30.92 14.04 -4.46
N ASP A 282 -31.33 12.98 -5.14
CA ASP A 282 -31.69 11.71 -4.51
C ASP A 282 -30.50 10.73 -4.50
N ARG A 283 -29.48 10.91 -5.38
CA ARG A 283 -28.30 10.04 -5.51
C ARG A 283 -27.02 10.87 -5.52
N LEU A 284 -25.98 10.34 -4.89
CA LEU A 284 -24.62 10.90 -4.91
C LEU A 284 -23.95 10.54 -6.24
N SER A 285 -23.30 11.49 -6.89
CA SER A 285 -22.54 11.24 -8.12
C SER A 285 -21.05 11.55 -7.94
N GLY A 286 -20.21 10.66 -8.48
CA GLY A 286 -18.75 10.75 -8.44
C GLY A 286 -18.09 10.29 -9.74
N THR A 287 -16.75 10.24 -9.71
CA THR A 287 -15.97 9.54 -10.74
C THR A 287 -15.16 8.39 -10.12
N SER A 288 -14.79 7.43 -10.94
CA SER A 288 -13.94 6.31 -10.55
C SER A 288 -12.89 6.00 -11.61
N ALA A 289 -11.72 5.52 -11.17
CA ALA A 289 -10.82 4.79 -12.05
C ALA A 289 -11.41 3.42 -12.42
N THR A 290 -10.80 2.73 -13.37
CA THR A 290 -11.13 1.33 -13.66
C THR A 290 -10.74 0.44 -12.48
N PHE A 291 -11.55 -0.59 -12.23
CA PHE A 291 -11.28 -1.59 -11.20
C PHE A 291 -11.53 -3.01 -11.76
N ASN A 292 -11.06 -4.03 -11.03
CA ASN A 292 -10.91 -5.37 -11.58
C ASN A 292 -11.86 -6.42 -10.98
N SER A 293 -12.34 -6.21 -9.76
CA SER A 293 -13.18 -7.17 -9.06
C SER A 293 -14.06 -6.48 -8.02
N LEU A 294 -15.22 -7.08 -7.74
CA LEU A 294 -16.09 -6.76 -6.62
C LEU A 294 -16.06 -7.85 -5.54
N ASP A 295 -15.25 -8.91 -5.72
CA ASP A 295 -15.02 -9.93 -4.69
C ASP A 295 -13.95 -9.41 -3.71
N PRO A 296 -14.22 -9.39 -2.39
CA PRO A 296 -13.28 -8.93 -1.36
C PRO A 296 -11.90 -9.60 -1.43
N ILE A 297 -11.85 -10.92 -1.68
CA ILE A 297 -10.57 -11.66 -1.70
C ILE A 297 -9.72 -11.37 -2.94
N ALA A 298 -10.30 -10.78 -3.99
CA ALA A 298 -9.67 -10.53 -5.28
C ALA A 298 -9.52 -9.04 -5.63
N SER A 299 -9.63 -8.15 -4.64
CA SER A 299 -9.46 -6.71 -4.80
C SER A 299 -7.97 -6.38 -5.03
N GLY A 300 -7.60 -6.06 -6.27
CA GLY A 300 -6.23 -5.77 -6.67
C GLY A 300 -5.87 -4.28 -6.75
N ASN A 301 -6.81 -3.37 -6.45
CA ASN A 301 -6.57 -1.91 -6.47
C ASN A 301 -7.55 -1.16 -5.56
N THR A 302 -7.22 0.09 -5.24
CA THR A 302 -8.01 0.94 -4.33
C THR A 302 -9.41 1.24 -4.87
N ALA A 303 -9.60 1.35 -6.19
CA ALA A 303 -10.92 1.58 -6.77
C ALA A 303 -11.86 0.39 -6.53
N SER A 304 -11.37 -0.87 -6.65
CA SER A 304 -12.10 -2.07 -6.21
C SER A 304 -12.40 -2.02 -4.72
N GLY A 305 -11.37 -1.76 -3.89
CA GLY A 305 -11.52 -1.69 -2.43
C GLY A 305 -12.55 -0.66 -1.98
N ALA A 306 -12.61 0.51 -2.62
CA ALA A 306 -13.61 1.54 -2.33
C ALA A 306 -15.05 1.08 -2.62
N LYS A 307 -15.26 0.29 -3.68
CA LYS A 307 -16.59 -0.27 -3.98
C LYS A 307 -16.95 -1.38 -2.98
N ILE A 308 -16.01 -2.28 -2.72
CA ILE A 308 -16.17 -3.37 -1.75
C ILE A 308 -16.48 -2.80 -0.36
N MET A 309 -15.77 -1.77 0.09
CA MET A 309 -15.99 -1.11 1.38
C MET A 309 -17.43 -0.62 1.56
N ASN A 310 -18.11 -0.21 0.48
CA ASN A 310 -19.49 0.26 0.53
C ASN A 310 -20.55 -0.85 0.43
N MET A 311 -20.20 -2.02 -0.14
CA MET A 311 -21.13 -3.14 -0.33
C MET A 311 -20.97 -4.24 0.72
N PHE A 312 -19.83 -4.28 1.40
CA PHE A 312 -19.50 -5.34 2.35
C PHE A 312 -19.03 -4.75 3.67
N ASP A 313 -19.11 -5.54 4.73
CA ASP A 313 -18.51 -5.23 6.02
C ASP A 313 -17.46 -6.27 6.41
N ALA A 314 -16.38 -5.78 7.00
CA ALA A 314 -15.37 -6.57 7.68
C ALA A 314 -15.66 -6.62 9.19
N PRO A 315 -14.98 -7.48 9.98
CA PRO A 315 -15.19 -7.54 11.43
C PRO A 315 -15.04 -6.20 12.14
N THR A 316 -14.06 -5.40 11.71
CA THR A 316 -13.79 -4.04 12.23
C THR A 316 -13.73 -3.03 11.08
N ASN A 317 -13.67 -1.73 11.41
CA ASN A 317 -13.42 -0.65 10.46
C ASN A 317 -12.65 0.48 11.14
N TYR A 318 -12.20 1.45 10.37
CA TYR A 318 -11.64 2.70 10.89
C TYR A 318 -12.71 3.78 10.93
N GLN A 319 -12.83 4.46 12.06
CA GLN A 319 -13.79 5.56 12.21
C GLN A 319 -13.48 6.66 11.18
N ASN A 320 -14.35 6.86 10.19
CA ASN A 320 -14.21 7.87 9.15
C ASN A 320 -12.81 7.89 8.50
N GLY A 321 -12.20 6.73 8.28
CA GLY A 321 -10.86 6.63 7.71
C GLY A 321 -9.73 7.21 8.57
N THR A 322 -9.95 7.44 9.86
CA THR A 322 -8.91 7.80 10.83
C THR A 322 -8.04 6.59 11.20
N THR A 323 -7.20 6.69 12.20
CA THR A 323 -6.44 5.55 12.76
C THR A 323 -7.18 4.83 13.89
N GLU A 324 -8.34 5.32 14.27
CA GLU A 324 -9.17 4.75 15.34
C GLU A 324 -9.98 3.56 14.80
N VAL A 325 -9.68 2.37 15.32
CA VAL A 325 -10.38 1.13 14.97
C VAL A 325 -11.69 1.04 15.74
N THR A 326 -12.77 0.71 15.03
CA THR A 326 -14.11 0.51 15.61
C THR A 326 -14.65 -0.87 15.24
N ASN A 327 -15.48 -1.42 16.11
CA ASN A 327 -16.22 -2.64 15.85
C ASN A 327 -17.27 -2.39 14.76
N LEU A 328 -17.28 -3.26 13.71
CA LEU A 328 -18.27 -3.15 12.63
C LEU A 328 -19.24 -4.32 12.64
N LEU A 329 -18.80 -5.56 12.36
CA LEU A 329 -19.63 -6.77 12.48
C LEU A 329 -19.50 -7.43 13.85
N ILE A 330 -18.44 -7.16 14.59
CA ILE A 330 -18.27 -7.65 15.96
C ILE A 330 -18.93 -6.70 16.97
N GLU A 331 -19.51 -7.27 18.04
CA GLU A 331 -20.02 -6.54 19.19
C GLU A 331 -18.96 -6.46 20.29
N ASP A 332 -18.26 -7.57 20.56
CA ASP A 332 -17.25 -7.67 21.62
C ASP A 332 -16.13 -8.64 21.22
N TYR A 333 -14.99 -8.55 21.89
CA TYR A 333 -13.86 -9.43 21.67
C TYR A 333 -13.05 -9.64 22.95
N ASP A 334 -12.34 -10.76 23.00
CA ASP A 334 -11.34 -11.09 24.03
C ASP A 334 -10.04 -11.52 23.34
N ILE A 335 -8.91 -11.01 23.83
CA ILE A 335 -7.57 -11.32 23.30
C ILE A 335 -6.77 -11.98 24.41
N SER A 336 -6.15 -13.12 24.14
CA SER A 336 -5.30 -13.82 25.10
C SER A 336 -4.09 -12.99 25.55
N ASP A 337 -3.61 -13.24 26.74
CA ASP A 337 -2.46 -12.51 27.32
C ASP A 337 -1.18 -12.65 26.47
N ASP A 338 -1.06 -13.74 25.70
CA ASP A 338 0.06 -14.00 24.79
C ASP A 338 -0.18 -13.50 23.35
N LEU A 339 -1.30 -12.83 23.11
CA LEU A 339 -1.67 -12.19 21.83
C LEU A 339 -1.73 -13.17 20.63
N THR A 340 -1.98 -14.45 20.89
CA THR A 340 -2.08 -15.49 19.85
C THR A 340 -3.51 -15.96 19.61
N GLU A 341 -4.45 -15.70 20.54
CA GLU A 341 -5.84 -16.10 20.39
C GLU A 341 -6.76 -14.88 20.48
N TYR A 342 -7.66 -14.74 19.50
CA TYR A 342 -8.70 -13.73 19.45
C TYR A 342 -10.05 -14.40 19.42
N THR A 343 -10.91 -14.12 20.40
CA THR A 343 -12.30 -14.62 20.45
C THR A 343 -13.24 -13.45 20.21
N PHE A 344 -14.14 -13.58 19.25
CA PHE A 344 -15.05 -12.55 18.83
C PHE A 344 -16.50 -12.95 19.06
N THR A 345 -17.32 -11.97 19.48
CA THR A 345 -18.78 -12.06 19.48
C THR A 345 -19.33 -11.18 18.37
N LEU A 346 -20.10 -11.75 17.46
CA LEU A 346 -20.74 -11.04 16.35
C LEU A 346 -22.01 -10.31 16.80
N LYS A 347 -22.37 -9.26 16.09
CA LYS A 347 -23.67 -8.62 16.20
C LYS A 347 -24.73 -9.54 15.66
N GLU A 348 -25.84 -9.70 16.41
CA GLU A 348 -27.03 -10.43 15.95
C GLU A 348 -27.89 -9.56 15.03
N GLY A 349 -28.62 -10.17 14.10
CA GLY A 349 -29.57 -9.48 13.21
C GLY A 349 -28.97 -8.81 11.98
N VAL A 350 -27.66 -8.97 11.71
CA VAL A 350 -27.00 -8.45 10.50
C VAL A 350 -27.51 -9.23 9.29
N GLN A 351 -28.12 -8.52 8.32
CA GLN A 351 -28.67 -9.14 7.11
C GLN A 351 -27.70 -9.03 5.94
N PHE A 352 -27.63 -10.08 5.12
CA PHE A 352 -27.03 -9.99 3.79
C PHE A 352 -27.97 -9.32 2.80
N HIS A 353 -27.44 -8.73 1.74
CA HIS A 353 -28.19 -8.23 0.60
C HIS A 353 -29.04 -9.33 -0.03
N GLY A 354 -30.19 -8.99 -0.55
CA GLY A 354 -31.12 -9.93 -1.18
C GLY A 354 -31.73 -10.92 -0.17
N ASP A 355 -31.88 -12.20 -0.58
CA ASP A 355 -32.58 -13.24 0.16
C ASP A 355 -31.63 -14.20 0.92
N TYR A 356 -30.37 -13.81 1.18
CA TYR A 356 -29.36 -14.68 1.83
C TYR A 356 -29.51 -14.79 3.34
N GLY A 357 -30.31 -13.94 3.97
CA GLY A 357 -30.66 -14.03 5.38
C GLY A 357 -29.66 -13.40 6.34
N GLU A 358 -29.69 -13.86 7.58
CA GLU A 358 -28.88 -13.30 8.69
C GLU A 358 -27.47 -13.91 8.70
N MET A 359 -26.46 -13.06 8.88
CA MET A 359 -25.05 -13.46 9.02
C MET A 359 -24.80 -14.22 10.32
N THR A 360 -23.99 -15.26 10.25
CA THR A 360 -23.55 -16.08 11.39
C THR A 360 -22.02 -16.23 11.42
N ALA A 361 -21.50 -16.92 12.43
CA ALA A 361 -20.08 -17.24 12.53
C ALA A 361 -19.59 -18.20 11.41
N ASP A 362 -20.45 -19.03 10.86
CA ASP A 362 -20.11 -19.93 9.76
C ASP A 362 -19.79 -19.12 8.47
N ASP A 363 -20.49 -18.01 8.24
CA ASP A 363 -20.22 -17.08 7.12
C ASP A 363 -18.83 -16.42 7.27
N VAL A 364 -18.46 -16.05 8.50
CA VAL A 364 -17.13 -15.48 8.78
C VAL A 364 -16.04 -16.53 8.53
N VAL A 365 -16.21 -17.75 9.05
CA VAL A 365 -15.25 -18.85 8.83
C VAL A 365 -15.11 -19.15 7.36
N TYR A 366 -16.21 -19.25 6.61
CA TYR A 366 -16.19 -19.45 5.17
C TYR A 366 -15.43 -18.34 4.45
N SER A 367 -15.68 -17.07 4.78
CA SER A 367 -15.04 -15.92 4.15
C SER A 367 -13.52 -15.90 4.37
N PHE A 368 -13.07 -16.21 5.60
CA PHE A 368 -11.65 -16.29 5.93
C PHE A 368 -10.98 -17.50 5.27
N ARG A 369 -11.67 -18.64 5.20
CA ARG A 369 -11.19 -19.80 4.44
C ARG A 369 -11.03 -19.45 2.96
N ARG A 370 -12.00 -18.78 2.34
CA ARG A 370 -11.87 -18.31 0.95
C ARG A 370 -10.67 -17.42 0.78
N LEU A 371 -10.44 -16.46 1.69
CA LEU A 371 -9.30 -15.55 1.63
C LEU A 371 -7.96 -16.31 1.70
N MET A 372 -7.89 -17.42 2.47
CA MET A 372 -6.66 -18.19 2.67
C MET A 372 -6.46 -19.33 1.67
N GLU A 373 -7.55 -20.03 1.28
CA GLU A 373 -7.50 -21.31 0.53
C GLU A 373 -7.80 -21.14 -0.97
N SER A 374 -8.57 -20.09 -1.37
CA SER A 374 -9.01 -19.94 -2.76
C SER A 374 -7.87 -19.51 -3.68
N THR A 375 -7.77 -20.16 -4.85
CA THR A 375 -6.88 -19.76 -5.94
C THR A 375 -7.30 -18.44 -6.62
N ASN A 376 -8.51 -17.93 -6.33
CA ASN A 376 -8.98 -16.62 -6.77
C ASN A 376 -8.50 -15.50 -5.83
N SER A 377 -7.99 -15.83 -4.65
CA SER A 377 -7.52 -14.84 -3.69
C SER A 377 -6.20 -14.22 -4.13
N THR A 378 -6.18 -12.89 -4.22
CA THR A 378 -4.97 -12.08 -4.43
C THR A 378 -4.53 -11.36 -3.16
N ASN A 379 -5.24 -11.58 -2.04
CA ASN A 379 -5.03 -10.91 -0.76
C ASN A 379 -4.62 -11.87 0.37
N GLN A 380 -4.12 -13.07 0.03
CA GLN A 380 -3.63 -14.07 1.00
C GLN A 380 -2.54 -13.54 1.93
N TYR A 381 -1.78 -12.54 1.49
CA TYR A 381 -0.75 -11.87 2.29
C TYR A 381 -1.25 -11.44 3.67
N PHE A 382 -2.47 -10.88 3.76
CA PHE A 382 -3.01 -10.37 5.03
C PHE A 382 -3.23 -11.46 6.09
N PRO A 383 -3.96 -12.54 5.82
CA PRO A 383 -4.15 -13.59 6.82
C PRO A 383 -2.88 -14.43 7.04
N LEU A 384 -2.05 -14.64 6.00
CA LEU A 384 -0.92 -15.57 6.07
C LEU A 384 0.37 -14.94 6.61
N ASN A 385 0.72 -13.74 6.13
CA ASN A 385 2.00 -13.10 6.43
C ASN A 385 1.87 -11.98 7.47
N VAL A 386 0.76 -11.21 7.45
CA VAL A 386 0.56 -10.12 8.42
C VAL A 386 0.03 -10.65 9.74
N LEU A 387 -1.10 -11.36 9.73
CA LEU A 387 -1.70 -11.95 10.94
C LEU A 387 -0.99 -13.24 11.36
N GLY A 388 -0.56 -14.06 10.39
CA GLY A 388 0.00 -15.38 10.67
C GLY A 388 -1.05 -16.34 11.23
N ILE A 389 -2.25 -16.43 10.61
CA ILE A 389 -3.29 -17.36 11.03
C ILE A 389 -2.80 -18.79 10.85
N GLU A 390 -3.02 -19.67 11.86
CA GLU A 390 -2.64 -21.07 11.82
C GLU A 390 -3.30 -21.81 10.65
N ARG A 391 -2.53 -22.65 9.96
CA ARG A 391 -2.96 -23.35 8.74
C ARG A 391 -2.18 -24.63 8.50
N GLU A 392 -2.74 -25.53 7.69
CA GLU A 392 -2.01 -26.61 7.04
C GLU A 392 -1.70 -26.24 5.59
N THR A 393 -0.53 -26.64 5.10
CA THR A 393 -0.08 -26.40 3.72
C THR A 393 0.34 -27.69 3.04
N ASP A 394 0.27 -27.71 1.70
CA ASP A 394 0.84 -28.78 0.88
C ASP A 394 2.37 -28.61 0.69
N ASP A 395 2.98 -29.52 -0.08
CA ASP A 395 4.43 -29.51 -0.35
C ASP A 395 4.88 -28.27 -1.18
N ASP A 396 3.94 -27.61 -1.85
CA ASP A 396 4.17 -26.40 -2.66
C ASP A 396 3.90 -25.09 -1.86
N GLY A 397 3.43 -25.21 -0.60
CA GLY A 397 3.15 -24.10 0.32
C GLY A 397 1.74 -23.52 0.21
N ASN A 398 0.86 -24.11 -0.64
CA ASN A 398 -0.53 -23.66 -0.72
C ASN A 398 -1.31 -24.09 0.52
N VAL A 399 -2.20 -23.23 1.01
CA VAL A 399 -3.06 -23.54 2.16
C VAL A 399 -4.08 -24.62 1.78
N THR A 400 -4.07 -25.72 2.53
CA THR A 400 -5.01 -26.82 2.37
C THR A 400 -6.13 -26.79 3.40
N GLU A 401 -5.88 -26.19 4.56
CA GLU A 401 -6.85 -26.01 5.62
C GLU A 401 -6.48 -24.81 6.52
N ALA A 402 -7.41 -23.87 6.68
CA ALA A 402 -7.27 -22.72 7.59
C ALA A 402 -7.65 -23.15 9.02
N THR A 403 -6.73 -23.84 9.72
CA THR A 403 -6.96 -24.43 11.04
C THR A 403 -7.13 -23.40 12.16
N GLY A 404 -6.63 -22.20 11.96
CA GLY A 404 -6.71 -21.09 12.93
C GLY A 404 -8.02 -20.30 12.88
N VAL A 405 -9.05 -20.73 12.13
CA VAL A 405 -10.35 -20.04 12.06
C VAL A 405 -11.46 -21.00 12.41
N GLU A 406 -12.19 -20.75 13.51
CA GLU A 406 -13.20 -21.68 14.05
C GLU A 406 -14.47 -20.95 14.50
N ALA A 407 -15.65 -21.40 14.08
CA ALA A 407 -16.92 -21.01 14.68
C ALA A 407 -17.12 -21.78 16.00
N THR A 408 -17.22 -21.05 17.10
CA THR A 408 -17.40 -21.62 18.44
C THR A 408 -18.85 -21.56 18.94
N GLY A 409 -19.73 -20.94 18.16
CA GLY A 409 -21.17 -20.83 18.35
C GLY A 409 -21.79 -20.06 17.18
N ASP A 410 -23.13 -19.91 17.15
CA ASP A 410 -23.83 -19.27 16.03
C ASP A 410 -23.34 -17.82 15.76
N TYR A 411 -22.95 -17.11 16.82
CA TYR A 411 -22.46 -15.72 16.76
C TYR A 411 -21.09 -15.54 17.43
N THR A 412 -20.30 -16.60 17.52
CA THR A 412 -18.95 -16.51 18.09
C THR A 412 -17.96 -17.26 17.23
N PHE A 413 -16.81 -16.63 16.95
CA PHE A 413 -15.70 -17.25 16.24
C PHE A 413 -14.37 -16.95 16.92
N LYS A 414 -13.36 -17.74 16.61
CA LYS A 414 -12.02 -17.63 17.15
C LYS A 414 -11.00 -17.59 16.03
N LEU A 415 -9.98 -16.74 16.19
CA LEU A 415 -8.75 -16.78 15.41
C LEU A 415 -7.59 -17.23 16.29
N THR A 416 -6.76 -18.14 15.76
CA THR A 416 -5.51 -18.58 16.37
C THR A 416 -4.34 -18.23 15.45
N LEU A 417 -3.31 -17.56 15.99
CA LEU A 417 -2.16 -17.08 15.26
C LEU A 417 -0.92 -17.90 15.59
N GLU A 418 -0.01 -18.07 14.63
CA GLU A 418 1.27 -18.77 14.80
C GLU A 418 2.23 -18.02 15.75
N SER A 419 2.05 -16.70 15.91
CA SER A 419 2.91 -15.83 16.72
C SER A 419 2.13 -14.66 17.31
N PRO A 420 2.60 -14.06 18.42
CA PRO A 420 1.96 -12.91 19.03
C PRO A 420 1.81 -11.72 18.05
N PHE A 421 0.60 -11.20 17.90
CA PHE A 421 0.34 -10.04 17.04
C PHE A 421 -0.69 -9.09 17.69
N PRO A 422 -0.30 -7.89 18.14
CA PRO A 422 -1.19 -6.99 18.90
C PRO A 422 -2.17 -6.18 18.02
N TYR A 423 -1.94 -6.12 16.71
CA TYR A 423 -2.67 -5.21 15.81
C TYR A 423 -3.78 -5.92 15.00
N GLY A 424 -4.24 -7.08 15.46
CA GLY A 424 -5.21 -7.91 14.74
C GLY A 424 -6.48 -7.14 14.37
N LEU A 425 -7.05 -6.37 15.30
CA LEU A 425 -8.24 -5.57 15.04
C LEU A 425 -8.05 -4.54 13.92
N ALA A 426 -6.87 -3.94 13.84
CA ALA A 426 -6.55 -2.96 12.80
C ALA A 426 -6.42 -3.62 11.41
N VAL A 427 -5.86 -4.82 11.34
CA VAL A 427 -5.74 -5.59 10.09
C VAL A 427 -7.11 -6.12 9.64
N LEU A 428 -7.95 -6.58 10.57
CA LEU A 428 -9.31 -7.05 10.26
C LEU A 428 -10.25 -5.97 9.71
N ALA A 429 -9.85 -4.70 9.72
CA ALA A 429 -10.54 -3.61 9.06
C ALA A 429 -10.25 -3.54 7.53
N TYR A 430 -9.34 -4.36 7.02
CA TYR A 430 -9.05 -4.39 5.59
C TYR A 430 -10.19 -5.06 4.81
N SER A 431 -10.55 -4.50 3.64
CA SER A 431 -11.71 -4.96 2.85
C SER A 431 -11.62 -6.45 2.41
N ALA A 432 -10.43 -7.03 2.37
CA ALA A 432 -10.25 -8.45 2.07
C ALA A 432 -10.87 -9.39 3.12
N PHE A 433 -11.05 -8.93 4.37
CA PHE A 433 -11.71 -9.67 5.46
C PHE A 433 -13.22 -9.50 5.49
N SER A 434 -13.80 -8.87 4.47
CA SER A 434 -15.24 -8.70 4.36
C SER A 434 -15.97 -10.04 4.33
N VAL A 435 -17.14 -10.10 4.99
CA VAL A 435 -17.91 -11.31 5.15
C VAL A 435 -18.89 -11.49 3.99
N VAL A 436 -18.98 -12.72 3.47
CA VAL A 436 -19.88 -13.13 2.41
C VAL A 436 -20.68 -14.36 2.84
N PRO A 437 -21.88 -14.63 2.28
CA PRO A 437 -22.68 -15.79 2.67
C PRO A 437 -21.94 -17.11 2.49
N GLU A 438 -22.05 -18.02 3.46
CA GLU A 438 -21.45 -19.35 3.40
C GLU A 438 -21.86 -20.10 2.14
N GLY A 439 -20.88 -20.63 1.39
CA GLY A 439 -21.11 -21.40 0.19
C GLY A 439 -21.56 -20.62 -1.04
N ILE A 440 -21.53 -19.28 -1.02
CA ILE A 440 -21.96 -18.46 -2.16
C ILE A 440 -21.15 -18.74 -3.44
N VAL A 441 -19.86 -19.04 -3.30
CA VAL A 441 -18.96 -19.46 -4.38
C VAL A 441 -18.31 -20.80 -4.03
N GLY A 442 -18.22 -21.72 -4.98
CA GLY A 442 -17.63 -23.06 -4.80
C GLY A 442 -16.13 -23.09 -5.14
N ASP A 443 -15.34 -22.13 -4.68
CA ASP A 443 -13.92 -21.97 -5.01
C ASP A 443 -12.95 -22.48 -3.93
N ILE A 444 -13.48 -23.14 -2.89
CA ILE A 444 -12.73 -23.88 -1.86
C ILE A 444 -13.33 -25.25 -1.60
N GLU A 445 -12.57 -26.16 -1.01
CA GLU A 445 -13.02 -27.53 -0.74
C GLU A 445 -14.22 -27.56 0.23
N GLY A 446 -15.23 -28.36 -0.11
CA GLY A 446 -16.43 -28.57 0.69
C GLY A 446 -17.66 -27.79 0.23
N TYR A 447 -17.54 -26.90 -0.75
CA TYR A 447 -18.65 -26.09 -1.26
C TYR A 447 -18.83 -26.22 -2.77
N ASP A 448 -20.08 -26.40 -3.20
CA ASP A 448 -20.44 -26.49 -4.64
C ASP A 448 -20.71 -25.09 -5.26
N GLY A 449 -20.96 -24.06 -4.41
CA GLY A 449 -21.29 -22.69 -4.79
C GLY A 449 -22.75 -22.49 -5.21
N ASP A 450 -23.38 -21.43 -4.74
CA ASP A 450 -24.72 -21.00 -5.17
C ASP A 450 -24.67 -20.30 -6.52
N MET A 451 -23.52 -19.66 -6.84
CA MET A 451 -23.26 -19.02 -8.13
C MET A 451 -21.81 -19.21 -8.59
N GLU A 452 -21.58 -18.97 -9.87
CA GLU A 452 -20.25 -18.98 -10.46
C GLU A 452 -19.40 -17.81 -9.95
N TYR A 453 -18.09 -18.04 -9.77
CA TYR A 453 -17.14 -17.00 -9.35
C TYR A 453 -17.24 -15.72 -10.20
N SER A 454 -17.33 -15.86 -11.53
CA SER A 454 -17.43 -14.72 -12.45
C SER A 454 -18.72 -13.92 -12.31
N GLU A 455 -19.78 -14.52 -11.80
CA GLU A 455 -21.03 -13.85 -11.48
C GLU A 455 -20.88 -13.06 -10.17
N PHE A 456 -20.40 -13.69 -9.11
CA PHE A 456 -20.17 -13.06 -7.82
C PHE A 456 -19.21 -11.87 -7.93
N SER A 457 -18.07 -12.06 -8.58
CA SER A 457 -16.99 -11.04 -8.63
C SER A 457 -17.27 -9.84 -9.53
N ALA A 458 -18.34 -9.87 -10.36
CA ALA A 458 -18.56 -8.83 -11.35
C ALA A 458 -20.01 -8.34 -11.51
N SER A 459 -21.01 -9.15 -11.21
CA SER A 459 -22.41 -8.82 -11.54
C SER A 459 -23.43 -9.15 -10.46
N ASN A 460 -23.03 -9.85 -9.40
CA ASN A 460 -23.92 -10.19 -8.29
C ASN A 460 -23.16 -10.32 -6.96
N PRO A 461 -22.40 -9.28 -6.54
CA PRO A 461 -21.72 -9.29 -5.25
C PRO A 461 -22.76 -9.18 -4.12
N ILE A 462 -22.67 -10.07 -3.13
CA ILE A 462 -23.58 -10.11 -1.98
C ILE A 462 -22.76 -9.92 -0.70
N GLY A 463 -23.04 -8.86 0.03
CA GLY A 463 -22.42 -8.51 1.30
C GLY A 463 -23.44 -8.03 2.32
N THR A 464 -22.94 -7.42 3.40
CA THR A 464 -23.73 -6.86 4.51
C THR A 464 -23.66 -5.34 4.59
N GLY A 465 -22.97 -4.69 3.63
CA GLY A 465 -22.66 -3.27 3.66
C GLY A 465 -23.86 -2.34 3.40
N PRO A 466 -23.66 -1.03 3.54
CA PRO A 466 -24.75 -0.04 3.46
C PRO A 466 -25.35 0.17 2.06
N PHE A 467 -24.76 -0.43 1.02
CA PHE A 467 -25.26 -0.30 -0.35
C PHE A 467 -25.30 -1.63 -1.08
N GLU A 468 -26.36 -1.87 -1.84
CA GLU A 468 -26.57 -3.03 -2.69
C GLU A 468 -26.16 -2.73 -4.14
N PHE A 469 -25.54 -3.71 -4.79
CA PHE A 469 -25.11 -3.62 -6.19
C PHE A 469 -26.30 -3.43 -7.16
N VAL A 470 -26.13 -2.51 -8.10
CA VAL A 470 -27.10 -2.29 -9.19
C VAL A 470 -26.49 -2.65 -10.54
N THR A 471 -25.34 -2.05 -10.89
CA THR A 471 -24.70 -2.29 -12.19
C THR A 471 -23.22 -1.95 -12.16
N TRP A 472 -22.48 -2.62 -13.03
CA TRP A 472 -21.10 -2.28 -13.36
C TRP A 472 -20.83 -2.53 -14.84
N GLU A 473 -20.70 -1.43 -15.58
CA GLU A 473 -20.16 -1.43 -16.94
C GLU A 473 -18.67 -1.09 -16.89
N SER A 474 -17.81 -2.11 -17.06
CA SER A 474 -16.38 -1.97 -16.88
C SER A 474 -15.69 -1.17 -17.98
N GLY A 475 -14.56 -0.52 -17.67
CA GLY A 475 -13.72 0.21 -18.61
C GLY A 475 -14.07 1.69 -18.72
N ASN A 476 -13.22 2.44 -19.44
CA ASN A 476 -13.41 3.88 -19.61
C ASN A 476 -14.70 4.21 -20.37
N GLY A 477 -15.51 5.08 -19.80
CA GLY A 477 -16.85 5.45 -20.30
C GLY A 477 -17.97 4.54 -19.80
N GLY A 478 -17.65 3.57 -18.93
CA GLY A 478 -18.62 2.78 -18.19
C GLY A 478 -19.10 3.48 -16.92
N GLU A 479 -19.87 2.73 -16.12
CA GLU A 479 -20.43 3.23 -14.85
C GLU A 479 -20.47 2.14 -13.78
N PHE A 480 -20.53 2.56 -12.53
CA PHE A 480 -20.88 1.72 -11.39
C PHE A 480 -22.02 2.40 -10.63
N ALA A 481 -23.02 1.63 -10.23
CA ALA A 481 -24.11 2.12 -9.40
C ALA A 481 -24.45 1.13 -8.28
N ALA A 482 -24.81 1.68 -7.11
CA ALA A 482 -25.31 0.93 -5.97
C ALA A 482 -26.48 1.69 -5.32
N ASP A 483 -27.48 0.97 -4.83
CA ASP A 483 -28.63 1.49 -4.10
C ASP A 483 -28.42 1.38 -2.60
N THR A 484 -29.04 2.27 -1.83
CA THR A 484 -29.00 2.22 -0.36
C THR A 484 -29.71 0.96 0.12
N PHE A 485 -29.06 0.23 1.05
CA PHE A 485 -29.63 -0.95 1.70
C PHE A 485 -30.44 -0.53 2.95
N ASP A 486 -31.77 -0.60 2.84
CA ASP A 486 -32.68 -0.15 3.91
C ASP A 486 -32.56 -0.95 5.22
N ASP A 487 -32.18 -2.25 5.12
CA ASP A 487 -32.02 -3.15 6.26
C ASP A 487 -30.58 -3.19 6.81
N TYR A 488 -29.76 -2.19 6.46
CA TYR A 488 -28.38 -2.09 6.96
C TYR A 488 -28.35 -1.99 8.49
N HIS A 489 -27.46 -2.76 9.12
CA HIS A 489 -27.35 -2.85 10.58
C HIS A 489 -26.74 -1.60 11.27
N GLY A 490 -26.17 -0.66 10.52
CA GLY A 490 -25.64 0.62 10.97
C GLY A 490 -26.50 1.80 10.51
N ASP A 491 -25.87 2.96 10.34
CA ASP A 491 -26.55 4.16 9.85
C ASP A 491 -26.91 4.03 8.37
N VAL A 492 -28.18 4.03 8.05
CA VAL A 492 -28.69 3.99 6.68
C VAL A 492 -28.48 5.34 6.00
N ALA A 493 -28.04 5.35 4.76
CA ALA A 493 -27.84 6.57 4.00
C ALA A 493 -29.14 7.37 3.87
N SER A 494 -29.04 8.71 3.88
CA SER A 494 -30.19 9.61 3.71
C SER A 494 -30.56 9.88 2.24
N PHE A 495 -29.88 9.21 1.30
CA PHE A 495 -30.01 9.31 -0.15
C PHE A 495 -30.16 7.91 -0.78
N ASP A 496 -30.71 7.82 -1.98
CA ASP A 496 -31.18 6.54 -2.57
C ASP A 496 -30.03 5.63 -3.05
N GLY A 497 -28.80 6.14 -3.14
CA GLY A 497 -27.63 5.38 -3.61
C GLY A 497 -26.57 6.28 -4.27
N PHE A 498 -25.57 5.68 -4.88
CA PHE A 498 -24.51 6.44 -5.57
C PHE A 498 -24.21 5.89 -6.96
N ASP A 499 -23.74 6.79 -7.83
CA ASP A 499 -23.40 6.51 -9.23
C ASP A 499 -22.01 7.09 -9.53
N ASP A 500 -21.08 6.24 -9.98
CA ASP A 500 -19.74 6.65 -10.37
C ASP A 500 -19.51 6.45 -11.87
N ALA A 501 -19.20 7.53 -12.57
CA ALA A 501 -18.77 7.45 -13.97
C ALA A 501 -17.29 6.99 -14.03
N ILE A 502 -17.00 5.96 -14.82
CA ILE A 502 -15.62 5.46 -14.99
C ILE A 502 -14.91 6.32 -16.05
N ILE A 503 -14.05 7.24 -15.58
CA ILE A 503 -13.33 8.19 -16.43
C ILE A 503 -11.83 8.11 -16.16
N THR A 504 -11.04 7.63 -17.13
CA THR A 504 -9.61 7.43 -16.99
C THR A 504 -8.75 8.60 -17.49
N ASP A 505 -9.29 9.49 -18.32
CA ASP A 505 -8.57 10.69 -18.75
C ASP A 505 -8.69 11.82 -17.71
N PRO A 506 -7.58 12.34 -17.18
CA PRO A 506 -7.59 13.36 -16.12
C PRO A 506 -8.32 14.65 -16.51
N SER A 507 -8.20 15.07 -17.78
CA SER A 507 -8.87 16.29 -18.23
C SER A 507 -10.37 16.08 -18.41
N ALA A 508 -10.78 14.87 -18.82
CA ALA A 508 -12.19 14.51 -18.93
C ALA A 508 -12.85 14.41 -17.55
N SER A 509 -12.20 13.77 -16.56
CA SER A 509 -12.66 13.71 -15.16
C SER A 509 -12.82 15.12 -14.58
N TYR A 510 -11.80 15.97 -14.71
CA TYR A 510 -11.88 17.35 -14.23
C TYR A 510 -13.02 18.15 -14.92
N ASN A 511 -13.19 18.01 -16.24
CA ASN A 511 -14.31 18.65 -16.95
C ASN A 511 -15.68 18.09 -16.52
N TYR A 512 -15.75 16.80 -16.15
CA TYR A 512 -16.99 16.19 -15.63
C TYR A 512 -17.37 16.86 -14.30
N PHE A 513 -16.42 17.04 -13.41
CA PHE A 513 -16.60 17.78 -12.15
C PHE A 513 -16.93 19.26 -12.37
N LEU A 514 -16.20 19.98 -13.26
CA LEU A 514 -16.50 21.38 -13.60
C LEU A 514 -17.91 21.60 -14.15
N ASN A 515 -18.48 20.61 -14.82
CA ASN A 515 -19.86 20.66 -15.34
C ASN A 515 -20.92 20.26 -14.31
N GLU A 516 -20.54 20.05 -13.04
CA GLU A 516 -21.42 19.65 -11.93
C GLU A 516 -22.10 18.28 -12.19
N ASN A 517 -21.42 17.38 -12.95
CA ASN A 517 -21.89 16.02 -13.20
C ASN A 517 -21.48 15.06 -12.08
N SER A 518 -20.41 15.38 -11.32
CA SER A 518 -20.08 14.76 -10.05
C SER A 518 -20.25 15.75 -8.90
N ASP A 519 -20.68 15.26 -7.76
CA ASP A 519 -20.96 16.03 -6.53
C ASP A 519 -19.72 16.16 -5.66
N ILE A 520 -18.92 15.09 -5.64
CA ILE A 520 -17.70 14.94 -4.89
C ILE A 520 -16.64 14.28 -5.78
N ASP A 521 -15.42 14.79 -5.79
CA ASP A 521 -14.35 14.25 -6.64
C ASP A 521 -12.95 14.67 -6.16
N GLY A 522 -11.91 14.05 -6.76
CA GLY A 522 -10.53 14.49 -6.72
C GLY A 522 -10.18 15.40 -7.90
N ILE A 523 -9.26 16.34 -7.72
CA ILE A 523 -8.71 17.14 -8.83
C ILE A 523 -7.37 16.54 -9.26
N PRO A 524 -7.20 16.09 -10.51
CA PRO A 524 -5.94 15.57 -11.01
C PRO A 524 -4.79 16.59 -10.89
N THR A 525 -3.58 16.13 -10.54
CA THR A 525 -2.40 17.01 -10.32
C THR A 525 -2.12 17.90 -11.53
N SER A 526 -2.36 17.43 -12.76
CA SER A 526 -2.19 18.22 -13.98
C SER A 526 -3.18 19.39 -14.12
N GLN A 527 -4.31 19.36 -13.40
CA GLN A 527 -5.35 20.39 -13.39
C GLN A 527 -5.39 21.20 -12.09
N TYR A 528 -4.62 20.76 -11.11
CA TYR A 528 -4.58 21.36 -9.78
C TYR A 528 -3.73 22.63 -9.75
N ASP A 529 -4.26 23.67 -9.13
CA ASP A 529 -3.57 24.94 -8.85
C ASP A 529 -3.55 25.18 -7.34
N PRO A 530 -2.40 25.02 -6.66
CA PRO A 530 -2.30 25.26 -5.22
C PRO A 530 -2.67 26.69 -4.81
N GLY A 531 -2.62 27.66 -5.75
CA GLY A 531 -3.04 29.04 -5.51
C GLY A 531 -4.55 29.23 -5.33
N LEU A 532 -5.37 28.21 -5.63
CA LEU A 532 -6.82 28.24 -5.44
C LEU A 532 -7.26 27.67 -4.09
N VAL A 533 -6.36 27.04 -3.33
CA VAL A 533 -6.66 26.51 -1.99
C VAL A 533 -6.71 27.63 -0.97
N SER A 534 -7.75 27.64 -0.16
CA SER A 534 -7.91 28.51 1.01
C SER A 534 -8.23 27.63 2.23
N VAL A 535 -7.22 27.32 3.04
CA VAL A 535 -7.40 26.59 4.30
C VAL A 535 -8.03 27.51 5.33
N GLU A 536 -9.17 27.10 5.90
CA GLU A 536 -9.89 27.85 6.93
C GLU A 536 -9.60 27.30 8.32
N GLU A 537 -9.42 25.98 8.44
CA GLU A 537 -9.15 25.29 9.70
C GLU A 537 -8.24 24.08 9.47
N THR A 538 -7.43 23.77 10.46
CA THR A 538 -6.68 22.51 10.55
C THR A 538 -7.21 21.72 11.72
N LEU A 539 -7.74 20.54 11.44
CA LEU A 539 -8.29 19.60 12.41
C LEU A 539 -7.21 18.65 12.94
N ASP A 540 -7.59 17.80 13.90
CA ASP A 540 -6.71 16.77 14.44
C ASP A 540 -6.12 15.87 13.35
N GLY A 541 -4.88 15.44 13.55
CA GLY A 541 -4.13 14.66 12.55
C GLY A 541 -3.66 15.46 11.33
N GLY A 542 -3.67 16.82 11.41
CA GLY A 542 -3.21 17.70 10.33
C GLY A 542 -4.19 17.84 9.15
N ARG A 543 -5.44 17.37 9.29
CA ARG A 543 -6.48 17.48 8.27
C ARG A 543 -6.83 18.95 8.03
N GLN A 544 -6.71 19.42 6.80
CA GLN A 544 -7.03 20.77 6.40
C GLN A 544 -8.44 20.81 5.81
N VAL A 545 -9.25 21.78 6.23
CA VAL A 545 -10.57 22.02 5.65
C VAL A 545 -10.66 23.49 5.20
N GLY A 546 -11.41 23.72 4.14
CA GLY A 546 -11.55 25.05 3.57
C GLY A 546 -12.23 25.05 2.21
N THR A 547 -11.73 25.86 1.28
CA THR A 547 -12.30 26.00 -0.05
C THR A 547 -11.24 25.95 -1.15
N TYR A 548 -11.70 25.59 -2.37
CA TYR A 548 -10.89 25.60 -3.58
C TYR A 548 -11.62 26.39 -4.68
N GLY A 549 -10.98 27.45 -5.18
CA GLY A 549 -11.56 28.24 -6.25
C GLY A 549 -11.19 29.73 -6.26
N PRO A 550 -11.79 30.52 -7.21
CA PRO A 550 -12.76 30.06 -8.20
C PRO A 550 -12.13 29.19 -9.29
N MET A 551 -12.80 28.07 -9.62
CA MET A 551 -12.40 27.16 -10.69
C MET A 551 -12.75 27.73 -12.09
N GLY A 552 -12.47 26.96 -13.15
CA GLY A 552 -12.74 27.37 -14.54
C GLY A 552 -14.23 27.62 -14.88
N ASN A 553 -15.15 27.18 -14.03
CA ASN A 553 -16.60 27.42 -14.12
C ASN A 553 -17.08 28.58 -13.21
N ASP A 554 -16.16 29.39 -12.69
CA ASP A 554 -16.42 30.49 -11.73
C ASP A 554 -17.01 30.00 -10.37
N LYS A 555 -16.98 28.70 -10.07
CA LYS A 555 -17.43 28.14 -8.79
C LYS A 555 -16.26 27.97 -7.83
N THR A 556 -16.56 28.11 -6.56
CA THR A 556 -15.73 27.69 -5.45
C THR A 556 -16.37 26.45 -4.82
N VAL A 557 -15.58 25.43 -4.52
CA VAL A 557 -16.02 24.20 -3.89
C VAL A 557 -15.39 24.04 -2.51
N ASN A 558 -15.97 23.21 -1.67
CA ASN A 558 -15.36 22.82 -0.41
C ASN A 558 -14.14 21.95 -0.67
N TYR A 559 -13.21 21.99 0.24
CA TYR A 559 -11.90 21.34 0.18
C TYR A 559 -11.55 20.66 1.49
N SER A 560 -11.01 19.46 1.41
CA SER A 560 -10.24 18.87 2.49
C SER A 560 -8.95 18.27 1.95
N GLY A 561 -7.82 18.57 2.63
CA GLY A 561 -6.52 17.96 2.41
C GLY A 561 -6.13 17.15 3.65
N VAL A 562 -5.78 15.88 3.47
CA VAL A 562 -5.54 14.93 4.55
C VAL A 562 -4.16 14.33 4.42
N PRO A 563 -3.26 14.50 5.42
CA PRO A 563 -2.00 13.75 5.46
C PRO A 563 -2.28 12.25 5.50
N THR A 564 -1.85 11.50 4.48
CA THR A 564 -2.03 10.06 4.42
C THR A 564 -0.89 9.32 5.11
N ILE A 565 -1.18 8.11 5.62
CA ILE A 565 -0.18 7.26 6.26
C ILE A 565 0.49 6.44 5.16
N ASP A 566 1.38 7.09 4.44
CA ASP A 566 2.10 6.52 3.30
C ASP A 566 3.53 7.07 3.19
N THR A 567 4.35 6.41 2.39
CA THR A 567 5.70 6.87 2.05
C THR A 567 6.02 6.51 0.62
N TYR A 568 6.45 7.48 -0.18
CA TYR A 568 7.00 7.27 -1.51
C TYR A 568 8.51 7.35 -1.48
N TYR A 569 9.19 6.42 -2.15
CA TYR A 569 10.62 6.23 -2.02
C TYR A 569 11.32 5.83 -3.31
N VAL A 570 12.64 5.98 -3.29
CA VAL A 570 13.59 5.34 -4.22
C VAL A 570 14.23 4.16 -3.49
N GLY A 571 14.08 2.95 -4.03
CA GLY A 571 14.74 1.74 -3.53
C GLY A 571 15.88 1.30 -4.46
N PHE A 572 16.86 0.57 -3.92
CA PHE A 572 18.02 0.09 -4.68
C PHE A 572 18.20 -1.41 -4.53
N ASN A 573 18.57 -2.07 -5.61
CA ASN A 573 19.08 -3.45 -5.55
C ASN A 573 20.52 -3.43 -4.99
N LEU A 574 20.67 -3.85 -3.74
CA LEU A 574 21.93 -3.75 -3.00
C LEU A 574 23.00 -4.75 -3.49
N GLN A 575 22.61 -5.79 -4.24
CA GLN A 575 23.57 -6.67 -4.91
C GLN A 575 24.25 -5.98 -6.09
N LYS A 576 23.62 -4.97 -6.69
CA LYS A 576 24.09 -4.27 -7.88
C LYS A 576 24.68 -2.89 -7.60
N VAL A 577 24.02 -2.10 -6.74
CA VAL A 577 24.31 -0.67 -6.57
C VAL A 577 25.26 -0.41 -5.40
N PRO A 578 26.46 0.13 -5.62
CA PRO A 578 27.40 0.49 -4.56
C PRO A 578 26.84 1.53 -3.59
N LYS A 579 27.25 1.47 -2.31
CA LYS A 579 26.83 2.43 -1.27
C LYS A 579 27.09 3.89 -1.67
N ALA A 580 28.24 4.19 -2.26
CA ALA A 580 28.58 5.55 -2.69
C ALA A 580 27.57 6.14 -3.69
N VAL A 581 27.06 5.31 -4.62
CA VAL A 581 26.03 5.72 -5.59
C VAL A 581 24.72 6.07 -4.89
N ARG A 582 24.31 5.25 -3.92
CA ARG A 582 23.09 5.48 -3.14
C ARG A 582 23.19 6.74 -2.28
N GLN A 583 24.34 6.95 -1.61
CA GLN A 583 24.62 8.16 -0.83
C GLN A 583 24.68 9.41 -1.72
N ALA A 584 25.31 9.33 -2.89
CA ALA A 584 25.32 10.43 -3.86
C ALA A 584 23.88 10.78 -4.32
N MET A 585 23.01 9.76 -4.50
CA MET A 585 21.59 9.98 -4.77
C MET A 585 20.91 10.72 -3.61
N ALA A 586 21.13 10.31 -2.36
CA ALA A 586 20.55 10.95 -1.18
C ALA A 586 20.93 12.43 -1.06
N HIS A 587 22.18 12.80 -1.36
CA HIS A 587 22.68 14.19 -1.34
C HIS A 587 22.04 15.09 -2.41
N VAL A 588 21.56 14.55 -3.53
CA VAL A 588 20.96 15.39 -4.60
C VAL A 588 19.44 15.51 -4.50
N ILE A 589 18.79 14.79 -3.58
CA ILE A 589 17.35 14.82 -3.36
C ILE A 589 16.98 15.97 -2.43
N ASN A 590 16.38 17.03 -2.97
CA ASN A 590 15.74 18.09 -2.20
C ASN A 590 14.25 17.85 -2.16
N ARG A 591 13.77 17.35 -1.02
CA ARG A 591 12.39 16.88 -0.83
C ARG A 591 11.37 18.00 -0.93
N GLU A 592 11.62 19.12 -0.25
CA GLU A 592 10.72 20.28 -0.27
C GLU A 592 10.58 20.86 -1.68
N GLN A 593 11.67 20.87 -2.44
CA GLN A 593 11.59 21.30 -3.83
C GLN A 593 10.72 20.36 -4.67
N PHE A 594 10.84 19.05 -4.48
CA PHE A 594 9.99 18.10 -5.20
C PHE A 594 8.53 18.21 -4.79
N VAL A 595 8.26 18.36 -3.49
CA VAL A 595 6.90 18.58 -2.99
C VAL A 595 6.30 19.83 -3.62
N SER A 596 7.03 20.97 -3.62
CA SER A 596 6.51 22.23 -4.17
C SER A 596 6.37 22.22 -5.69
N ASP A 597 7.43 21.80 -6.41
CA ASP A 597 7.52 22.00 -7.85
C ASP A 597 6.83 20.89 -8.64
N VAL A 598 7.01 19.63 -8.19
CA VAL A 598 6.52 18.43 -8.88
C VAL A 598 5.15 17.99 -8.35
N PHE A 599 5.01 17.85 -7.03
CA PHE A 599 3.77 17.37 -6.39
C PHE A 599 2.80 18.50 -6.02
N LYS A 600 3.10 19.76 -6.37
CA LYS A 600 2.20 20.92 -6.22
C LYS A 600 1.79 21.22 -4.77
N GLY A 601 2.62 20.86 -3.79
CA GLY A 601 2.33 21.05 -2.36
C GLY A 601 1.42 19.95 -1.76
N ARG A 602 1.17 18.87 -2.49
CA ARG A 602 0.29 17.77 -2.06
C ARG A 602 1.09 16.72 -1.27
N GLY A 603 1.70 17.12 -0.18
CA GLY A 603 2.50 16.27 0.70
C GLY A 603 3.55 17.04 1.48
N VAL A 604 4.35 16.30 2.22
CA VAL A 604 5.51 16.80 2.99
C VAL A 604 6.75 15.97 2.64
N GLY A 605 7.94 16.57 2.75
CA GLY A 605 9.19 15.86 2.52
C GLY A 605 9.42 14.73 3.52
N ALA A 606 9.76 13.52 3.04
CA ALA A 606 9.99 12.35 3.90
C ALA A 606 11.48 12.17 4.20
N TYR A 607 11.86 12.27 5.47
CA TYR A 607 13.21 12.02 6.00
C TYR A 607 13.32 10.66 6.70
N HIS A 608 12.18 10.06 7.02
CA HIS A 608 12.00 8.73 7.56
C HIS A 608 11.11 7.89 6.64
N LEU A 609 11.22 6.58 6.75
CA LEU A 609 10.32 5.64 6.10
C LEU A 609 8.95 5.65 6.78
N GLU A 610 8.94 5.77 8.11
CA GLU A 610 7.74 5.94 8.92
C GLU A 610 7.15 7.35 8.71
N PRO A 611 5.86 7.49 8.32
CA PRO A 611 5.24 8.81 8.27
C PRO A 611 4.97 9.36 9.68
N PRO A 612 4.85 10.70 9.82
CA PRO A 612 4.73 11.37 11.13
C PRO A 612 3.61 10.84 12.02
N GLN A 613 2.50 10.35 11.43
CA GLN A 613 1.33 9.87 12.19
C GLN A 613 1.61 8.58 12.98
N VAL A 614 2.61 7.81 12.59
CA VAL A 614 2.99 6.57 13.26
C VAL A 614 4.40 6.61 13.83
N PHE A 615 5.15 7.68 13.58
CA PHE A 615 6.47 7.88 14.14
C PHE A 615 6.40 8.17 15.64
N ARG A 616 7.41 7.75 16.39
CA ARG A 616 7.56 8.04 17.83
C ARG A 616 7.43 9.53 18.11
N GLY A 617 6.52 9.91 18.99
CA GLY A 617 6.25 11.32 19.33
C GLY A 617 5.45 12.08 18.27
N GLY A 618 4.94 11.40 17.24
CA GLY A 618 4.15 12.02 16.17
C GLY A 618 4.94 13.03 15.34
N GLN A 619 4.28 14.08 14.84
CA GLN A 619 4.92 15.10 14.00
C GLN A 619 6.10 15.80 14.70
N GLU A 620 5.96 16.11 16.01
CA GLU A 620 7.02 16.79 16.78
C GLU A 620 8.26 15.91 16.89
N GLY A 621 8.11 14.64 17.30
CA GLY A 621 9.22 13.70 17.41
C GLY A 621 9.85 13.36 16.05
N TYR A 622 9.05 13.32 14.98
CA TYR A 622 9.53 13.15 13.62
C TYR A 622 10.45 14.31 13.21
N ASP A 623 10.00 15.56 13.44
CA ASP A 623 10.75 16.77 13.08
C ASP A 623 12.03 16.92 13.90
N GLU A 624 11.95 16.73 15.23
CA GLU A 624 13.11 16.77 16.14
C GLU A 624 14.18 15.76 15.73
N HIS A 625 13.79 14.53 15.38
CA HIS A 625 14.73 13.46 15.07
C HIS A 625 15.53 13.74 13.78
N TYR A 626 14.88 14.14 12.68
CA TYR A 626 15.65 14.38 11.46
C TYR A 626 16.41 15.71 11.48
N GLN A 627 15.96 16.71 12.28
CA GLN A 627 16.62 18.01 12.43
C GLN A 627 17.76 17.98 13.47
N GLY A 628 17.74 17.04 14.38
CA GLY A 628 18.74 16.90 15.45
C GLY A 628 18.52 17.91 16.58
N GLU A 629 17.28 18.17 16.96
CA GLU A 629 16.88 19.09 18.03
C GLU A 629 16.56 18.36 19.35
#